data_d524388e74aaf5ee101e3ae362c7e084
#
_entry.id   d524388e74aaf5ee101e3ae362c7e084
#
_cell.length_a   1.000
_cell.length_b   1.000
_cell.length_c   1.000
_cell.angle_alpha   90.00
_cell.angle_beta   90.00
_cell.angle_gamma   90.00
#
_symmetry.space_group_name_H-M   'P 1'
#
loop_
_entity.id
_entity.type
_entity.pdbx_description
1 polymer ?
#
loop_
_entity_poly.entity_id
_entity_poly.type
_entity_poly.pdbx_seq_one_letter_code
_entity_poly.pdbx_strand_id
1 'polypeptide(L)'
;MQMELDRAGERESMFNHAVKQELEKFYNTNYHGVDIPKLQKAYQPFLAHINNNYDFAEMLSEFLGELNVSHTGSGYRANLQGKATPAFGLLFDMSYLGDGLKVDEVLKGGPFNVSASKVKPGVLLEKINGNAIKAGEDYFPLINGKLRENVLCSFFDPATGQRWDETVKLINSSKQSSLIYRRWVESREKEV
;
A
#
# COMPACT_ATOMS: atom_id res chain seq x y z
N MET A 1 -17.54 24.44 15.05
CA MET A 1 -17.61 25.28 13.84
C MET A 1 -17.75 24.33 12.67
N GLN A 2 -18.90 24.34 11.97
CA GLN A 2 -19.06 23.58 10.72
C GLN A 2 -18.59 24.47 9.58
N MET A 3 -17.79 23.92 8.68
CA MET A 3 -17.32 24.61 7.48
C MET A 3 -17.86 23.85 6.27
N GLU A 4 -18.52 24.59 5.39
CA GLU A 4 -18.97 24.05 4.11
C GLU A 4 -17.80 24.06 3.11
N LEU A 5 -17.55 22.94 2.46
CA LEU A 5 -16.44 22.77 1.52
C LEU A 5 -17.00 22.68 0.09
N ASP A 6 -16.72 23.67 -0.73
CA ASP A 6 -16.96 23.62 -2.17
C ASP A 6 -15.82 22.85 -2.87
N ARG A 7 -16.00 21.55 -3.03
CA ARG A 7 -15.01 20.67 -3.65
C ARG A 7 -14.85 20.91 -5.15
N ALA A 8 -15.87 21.38 -5.82
CA ALA A 8 -15.80 21.70 -7.26
C ALA A 8 -14.98 22.97 -7.47
N GLY A 9 -15.29 24.05 -6.74
CA GLY A 9 -14.54 25.29 -6.78
C GLY A 9 -13.08 25.13 -6.31
N GLU A 10 -12.82 24.23 -5.35
CA GLU A 10 -11.46 23.87 -4.93
C GLU A 10 -10.65 23.28 -6.08
N ARG A 11 -11.20 22.31 -6.84
CA ARG A 11 -10.53 21.69 -7.99
C ARG A 11 -10.31 22.70 -9.13
N GLU A 12 -11.30 23.52 -9.41
CA GLU A 12 -11.15 24.59 -10.40
C GLU A 12 -10.03 25.57 -10.02
N SER A 13 -9.97 25.97 -8.76
CA SER A 13 -8.90 26.84 -8.24
C SER A 13 -7.53 26.18 -8.35
N MET A 14 -7.41 24.86 -8.01
CA MET A 14 -6.17 24.12 -8.13
C MET A 14 -5.72 23.99 -9.59
N PHE A 15 -6.63 23.70 -10.51
CA PHE A 15 -6.34 23.62 -11.94
C PHE A 15 -5.82 24.95 -12.48
N ASN A 16 -6.54 26.04 -12.22
CA ASN A 16 -6.14 27.38 -12.65
C ASN A 16 -4.78 27.80 -12.04
N HIS A 17 -4.53 27.40 -10.78
CA HIS A 17 -3.23 27.62 -10.15
C HIS A 17 -2.11 26.84 -10.84
N ALA A 18 -2.32 25.57 -11.19
CA ALA A 18 -1.35 24.78 -11.93
C ALA A 18 -1.02 25.40 -13.29
N VAL A 19 -2.03 25.79 -14.06
CA VAL A 19 -1.85 26.51 -15.34
C VAL A 19 -1.00 27.78 -15.15
N LYS A 20 -1.31 28.58 -14.12
CA LYS A 20 -0.55 29.79 -13.80
C LYS A 20 0.92 29.47 -13.46
N GLN A 21 1.16 28.39 -12.69
CA GLN A 21 2.53 28.01 -12.34
C GLN A 21 3.33 27.61 -13.59
N GLU A 22 2.71 26.87 -14.53
CA GLU A 22 3.36 26.52 -15.79
C GLU A 22 3.69 27.77 -16.61
N LEU A 23 2.76 28.70 -16.75
CA LEU A 23 3.01 29.96 -17.49
C LEU A 23 4.11 30.82 -16.87
N GLU A 24 4.27 30.81 -15.55
CA GLU A 24 5.24 31.64 -14.85
C GLU A 24 6.62 30.98 -14.66
N LYS A 25 6.67 29.65 -14.56
CA LYS A 25 7.86 28.94 -14.08
C LYS A 25 8.42 27.88 -15.03
N PHE A 26 7.71 27.55 -16.11
CA PHE A 26 8.22 26.55 -17.04
C PHE A 26 9.56 27.01 -17.62
N TYR A 27 10.53 26.12 -17.63
CA TYR A 27 11.93 26.45 -17.97
C TYR A 27 12.12 26.90 -19.42
N ASN A 28 11.24 26.45 -20.32
CA ASN A 28 11.28 26.80 -21.74
C ASN A 28 10.18 27.82 -22.05
N THR A 29 10.54 29.04 -22.38
CA THR A 29 9.60 30.15 -22.65
C THR A 29 8.68 29.92 -23.83
N ASN A 30 8.99 28.95 -24.71
CA ASN A 30 8.15 28.51 -25.82
C ASN A 30 7.28 27.29 -25.46
N TYR A 31 7.30 26.80 -24.22
CA TYR A 31 6.51 25.65 -23.72
C TYR A 31 6.57 24.44 -24.68
N HIS A 32 7.71 24.18 -25.33
CA HIS A 32 7.90 23.19 -26.38
C HIS A 32 6.91 23.32 -27.56
N GLY A 33 6.43 24.54 -27.83
CA GLY A 33 5.44 24.82 -28.88
C GLY A 33 3.98 24.58 -28.45
N VAL A 34 3.74 24.30 -27.19
CA VAL A 34 2.38 24.10 -26.65
C VAL A 34 1.71 25.44 -26.37
N ASP A 35 0.48 25.62 -26.88
CA ASP A 35 -0.40 26.73 -26.55
C ASP A 35 -1.15 26.44 -25.24
N ILE A 36 -0.54 26.82 -24.10
CA ILE A 36 -1.12 26.55 -22.77
C ILE A 36 -2.52 27.14 -22.60
N PRO A 37 -2.84 28.39 -23.02
CA PRO A 37 -4.20 28.92 -22.95
C PRO A 37 -5.23 28.09 -23.76
N LYS A 38 -4.85 27.58 -24.91
CA LYS A 38 -5.71 26.70 -25.72
C LYS A 38 -5.91 25.36 -25.03
N LEU A 39 -4.83 24.80 -24.48
CA LEU A 39 -4.86 23.54 -23.73
C LEU A 39 -5.76 23.67 -22.49
N GLN A 40 -5.62 24.75 -21.72
CA GLN A 40 -6.49 25.03 -20.57
C GLN A 40 -7.99 25.00 -20.96
N LYS A 41 -8.34 25.67 -22.07
CA LYS A 41 -9.73 25.67 -22.56
C LYS A 41 -10.23 24.28 -22.94
N ALA A 42 -9.36 23.39 -23.43
CA ALA A 42 -9.71 22.02 -23.77
C ALA A 42 -9.96 21.14 -22.53
N TYR A 43 -9.18 21.35 -21.45
CA TYR A 43 -9.28 20.54 -20.23
C TYR A 43 -10.32 21.07 -19.23
N GLN A 44 -10.56 22.37 -19.17
CA GLN A 44 -11.48 22.98 -18.21
C GLN A 44 -12.89 22.36 -18.17
N PRO A 45 -13.53 21.95 -19.29
CA PRO A 45 -14.85 21.31 -19.25
C PRO A 45 -14.88 19.97 -18.48
N PHE A 46 -13.76 19.25 -18.40
CA PHE A 46 -13.71 17.98 -17.67
C PHE A 46 -13.93 18.17 -16.16
N LEU A 47 -13.59 19.34 -15.60
CA LEU A 47 -13.77 19.62 -14.18
C LEU A 47 -15.20 19.42 -13.69
N ALA A 48 -16.20 19.73 -14.54
CA ALA A 48 -17.61 19.54 -14.21
C ALA A 48 -18.01 18.06 -14.02
N HIS A 49 -17.24 17.13 -14.56
CA HIS A 49 -17.49 15.70 -14.51
C HIS A 49 -16.65 14.97 -13.44
N ILE A 50 -15.72 15.67 -12.80
CA ILE A 50 -14.82 15.10 -11.79
C ILE A 50 -15.45 15.26 -10.40
N ASN A 51 -15.69 14.13 -9.73
CA ASN A 51 -16.29 14.09 -8.40
C ASN A 51 -15.35 13.65 -7.28
N ASN A 52 -14.12 13.24 -7.60
CA ASN A 52 -13.12 12.78 -6.64
C ASN A 52 -11.71 13.29 -7.00
N ASN A 53 -10.77 13.17 -6.06
CA ASN A 53 -9.43 13.72 -6.24
C ASN A 53 -8.48 12.76 -7.01
N TYR A 54 -8.84 11.49 -7.20
CA TYR A 54 -8.07 10.58 -8.05
C TYR A 54 -8.24 10.98 -9.51
N ASP A 55 -9.50 11.12 -9.98
CA ASP A 55 -9.79 11.54 -11.34
C ASP A 55 -9.26 12.95 -11.62
N PHE A 56 -9.31 13.84 -10.61
CA PHE A 56 -8.70 15.16 -10.73
C PHE A 56 -7.18 15.10 -10.93
N ALA A 57 -6.49 14.26 -10.17
CA ALA A 57 -5.05 14.10 -10.31
C ALA A 57 -4.67 13.46 -11.67
N GLU A 58 -5.48 12.53 -12.17
CA GLU A 58 -5.30 11.93 -13.49
C GLU A 58 -5.45 12.98 -14.60
N MET A 59 -6.58 13.72 -14.61
CA MET A 59 -6.81 14.81 -15.58
C MET A 59 -5.67 15.84 -15.55
N LEU A 60 -5.20 16.21 -14.35
CA LEU A 60 -4.09 17.17 -14.21
C LEU A 60 -2.77 16.56 -14.71
N SER A 61 -2.54 15.25 -14.52
CA SER A 61 -1.37 14.56 -15.08
C SER A 61 -1.39 14.54 -16.60
N GLU A 62 -2.55 14.29 -17.21
CA GLU A 62 -2.71 14.35 -18.68
C GLU A 62 -2.43 15.76 -19.19
N PHE A 63 -3.03 16.80 -18.56
CA PHE A 63 -2.77 18.19 -18.92
C PHE A 63 -1.26 18.53 -18.86
N LEU A 64 -0.57 18.15 -17.79
CA LEU A 64 0.87 18.40 -17.63
C LEU A 64 1.70 17.58 -18.63
N GLY A 65 1.24 16.39 -18.98
CA GLY A 65 1.88 15.52 -19.99
C GLY A 65 1.96 16.14 -21.38
N GLU A 66 1.01 17.00 -21.76
CA GLU A 66 1.01 17.72 -23.03
C GLU A 66 2.22 18.66 -23.19
N LEU A 67 2.86 19.07 -22.11
CA LEU A 67 4.09 19.87 -22.16
C LEU A 67 5.31 19.09 -22.64
N ASN A 68 5.17 17.77 -22.85
CA ASN A 68 6.21 16.88 -23.37
C ASN A 68 7.56 17.04 -22.65
N VAL A 69 7.52 16.98 -21.33
CA VAL A 69 8.69 17.08 -20.48
C VAL A 69 8.70 15.97 -19.44
N SER A 70 9.88 15.45 -19.13
CA SER A 70 10.05 14.39 -18.15
C SER A 70 9.75 14.87 -16.72
N HIS A 71 9.17 14.01 -15.90
CA HIS A 71 8.84 14.26 -14.49
C HIS A 71 7.77 15.33 -14.23
N THR A 72 6.92 15.63 -15.20
CA THR A 72 5.67 16.36 -14.97
C THR A 72 4.54 15.39 -14.69
N GLY A 73 3.66 15.76 -13.80
CA GLY A 73 2.50 14.95 -13.44
C GLY A 73 1.91 15.37 -12.12
N SER A 74 0.80 14.76 -11.79
CA SER A 74 0.05 14.95 -10.57
C SER A 74 -0.22 13.62 -9.90
N GLY A 75 -0.50 13.64 -8.60
CA GLY A 75 -0.90 12.45 -7.89
C GLY A 75 -1.69 12.80 -6.64
N TYR A 76 -2.65 11.96 -6.32
CA TYR A 76 -3.41 12.08 -5.09
C TYR A 76 -3.12 10.89 -4.17
N ARG A 77 -2.83 11.18 -2.91
CA ARG A 77 -2.75 10.18 -1.86
C ARG A 77 -3.78 10.52 -0.80
N ALA A 78 -4.79 9.68 -0.69
CA ALA A 78 -5.77 9.84 0.38
C ALA A 78 -5.07 9.78 1.74
N ASN A 79 -5.36 10.74 2.61
CA ASN A 79 -5.01 10.64 4.02
C ASN A 79 -6.00 9.66 4.67
N LEU A 80 -5.70 8.36 4.54
CA LEU A 80 -6.52 7.31 5.13
C LEU A 80 -6.33 7.37 6.65
N GLN A 81 -7.31 7.93 7.32
CA GLN A 81 -7.44 7.90 8.78
C GLN A 81 -7.82 6.48 9.23
N GLY A 82 -6.93 5.53 8.99
CA GLY A 82 -7.15 4.14 9.35
C GLY A 82 -6.06 3.62 10.28
N LYS A 83 -6.38 2.55 11.01
CA LYS A 83 -5.38 1.81 11.77
C LYS A 83 -4.48 1.06 10.79
N ALA A 84 -3.17 1.23 10.92
CA ALA A 84 -2.23 0.48 10.09
C ALA A 84 -2.42 -1.03 10.27
N THR A 85 -2.41 -1.78 9.18
CA THR A 85 -2.39 -3.24 9.19
C THR A 85 -0.94 -3.71 9.22
N PRO A 86 -0.49 -4.32 10.31
CA PRO A 86 0.86 -4.88 10.39
C PRO A 86 0.94 -6.23 9.68
N ALA A 87 2.17 -6.78 9.59
CA ALA A 87 2.46 -8.03 8.94
C ALA A 87 3.31 -8.94 9.84
N PHE A 88 3.22 -10.25 9.59
CA PHE A 88 3.88 -11.27 10.38
C PHE A 88 5.35 -11.52 9.97
N GLY A 89 5.80 -11.06 8.80
CA GLY A 89 7.06 -11.50 8.23
C GLY A 89 7.01 -12.95 7.75
N LEU A 90 5.82 -13.43 7.43
CA LEU A 90 5.51 -14.75 6.90
C LEU A 90 4.88 -14.61 5.52
N LEU A 91 5.12 -15.58 4.65
CA LEU A 91 4.29 -15.83 3.46
C LEU A 91 3.40 -17.03 3.75
N PHE A 92 2.16 -16.95 3.28
CA PHE A 92 1.16 -18.00 3.48
C PHE A 92 0.82 -18.69 2.16
N ASP A 93 0.57 -19.98 2.23
CA ASP A 93 0.10 -20.80 1.12
C ASP A 93 -1.36 -20.44 0.78
N MET A 94 -1.54 -19.66 -0.29
CA MET A 94 -2.85 -19.19 -0.73
C MET A 94 -3.73 -20.31 -1.32
N SER A 95 -3.17 -21.49 -1.57
CA SER A 95 -3.94 -22.65 -2.02
C SER A 95 -4.51 -23.48 -0.87
N TYR A 96 -4.11 -23.19 0.37
CA TYR A 96 -4.63 -23.87 1.55
C TYR A 96 -6.05 -23.40 1.88
N LEU A 97 -7.00 -24.32 1.96
CA LEU A 97 -8.41 -24.02 2.13
C LEU A 97 -8.97 -24.41 3.51
N GLY A 98 -8.11 -24.88 4.42
CA GLY A 98 -8.52 -25.24 5.79
C GLY A 98 -8.51 -24.07 6.76
N ASP A 99 -8.91 -24.36 8.01
CA ASP A 99 -8.83 -23.42 9.11
C ASP A 99 -7.36 -23.04 9.41
N GLY A 100 -7.12 -21.78 9.72
CA GLY A 100 -5.78 -21.23 9.95
C GLY A 100 -5.10 -20.73 8.68
N LEU A 101 -3.87 -20.23 8.83
CA LEU A 101 -3.02 -19.79 7.74
C LEU A 101 -1.78 -20.72 7.67
N LYS A 102 -1.64 -21.45 6.58
CA LYS A 102 -0.49 -22.32 6.38
C LYS A 102 0.74 -21.51 5.98
N VAL A 103 1.79 -21.60 6.76
CA VAL A 103 3.07 -20.93 6.48
C VAL A 103 3.73 -21.58 5.27
N ASP A 104 3.99 -20.80 4.25
CA ASP A 104 4.79 -21.19 3.07
C ASP A 104 6.27 -20.85 3.29
N GLU A 105 6.55 -19.63 3.80
CA GLU A 105 7.91 -19.19 4.05
C GLU A 105 8.01 -18.25 5.27
N VAL A 106 9.12 -18.36 6.01
CA VAL A 106 9.52 -17.42 7.06
C VAL A 106 10.54 -16.44 6.48
N LEU A 107 10.17 -15.18 6.34
CA LEU A 107 11.04 -14.18 5.73
C LEU A 107 12.26 -13.90 6.60
N LYS A 108 13.45 -13.96 6.02
CA LYS A 108 14.73 -13.65 6.67
C LYS A 108 14.74 -12.23 7.23
N GLY A 109 15.05 -12.12 8.52
CA GLY A 109 14.98 -10.84 9.25
C GLY A 109 13.56 -10.42 9.66
N GLY A 110 12.57 -11.28 9.50
CA GLY A 110 11.21 -11.14 10.03
C GLY A 110 11.11 -11.54 11.51
N PRO A 111 9.95 -11.26 12.14
CA PRO A 111 9.74 -11.50 13.58
C PRO A 111 9.93 -12.94 14.01
N PHE A 112 9.60 -13.92 13.16
CA PHE A 112 9.73 -15.34 13.43
C PHE A 112 11.06 -15.94 12.93
N ASN A 113 11.92 -15.15 12.27
CA ASN A 113 13.23 -15.58 11.84
C ASN A 113 14.27 -15.38 12.97
N VAL A 114 14.03 -15.99 14.10
CA VAL A 114 14.88 -15.97 15.30
C VAL A 114 15.07 -17.39 15.84
N SER A 115 16.19 -17.66 16.51
CA SER A 115 16.54 -19.01 16.98
C SER A 115 15.55 -19.59 18.00
N ALA A 116 14.81 -18.76 18.71
CA ALA A 116 13.80 -19.19 19.69
C ALA A 116 12.47 -19.58 19.04
N SER A 117 12.20 -19.16 17.80
CA SER A 117 10.96 -19.49 17.09
C SER A 117 11.01 -20.91 16.53
N LYS A 118 9.87 -21.60 16.64
CA LYS A 118 9.65 -22.93 16.02
C LYS A 118 8.88 -22.83 14.69
N VAL A 119 8.54 -21.62 14.27
CA VAL A 119 7.75 -21.39 13.05
C VAL A 119 8.61 -21.74 11.83
N LYS A 120 8.08 -22.59 10.96
CA LYS A 120 8.72 -23.09 9.74
C LYS A 120 7.66 -23.30 8.65
N PRO A 121 8.05 -23.47 7.38
CA PRO A 121 7.12 -23.88 6.33
C PRO A 121 6.32 -25.13 6.71
N GLY A 122 5.02 -25.12 6.37
CA GLY A 122 4.08 -26.20 6.61
C GLY A 122 3.31 -26.12 7.93
N VAL A 123 3.73 -25.29 8.91
CA VAL A 123 2.94 -25.09 10.13
C VAL A 123 1.73 -24.19 9.88
N LEU A 124 0.70 -24.31 10.71
CA LEU A 124 -0.52 -23.51 10.65
C LEU A 124 -0.51 -22.48 11.76
N LEU A 125 -0.78 -21.21 11.45
CA LEU A 125 -1.20 -20.19 12.40
C LEU A 125 -2.71 -20.36 12.63
N GLU A 126 -3.10 -20.98 13.75
CA GLU A 126 -4.50 -21.32 14.04
C GLU A 126 -5.26 -20.16 14.70
N LYS A 127 -4.57 -19.37 15.57
CA LYS A 127 -5.23 -18.31 16.35
C LYS A 127 -4.34 -17.07 16.48
N ILE A 128 -5.00 -15.92 16.60
CA ILE A 128 -4.39 -14.63 16.91
C ILE A 128 -5.07 -14.06 18.15
N ASN A 129 -4.31 -13.85 19.24
CA ASN A 129 -4.84 -13.40 20.54
C ASN A 129 -6.05 -14.24 21.02
N GLY A 130 -5.98 -15.56 20.85
CA GLY A 130 -7.03 -16.50 21.21
C GLY A 130 -8.18 -16.64 20.22
N ASN A 131 -8.30 -15.74 19.23
CA ASN A 131 -9.33 -15.82 18.20
C ASN A 131 -8.90 -16.75 17.07
N ALA A 132 -9.74 -17.76 16.78
CA ALA A 132 -9.46 -18.71 15.72
C ALA A 132 -9.56 -18.05 14.34
N ILE A 133 -8.70 -18.48 13.42
CA ILE A 133 -8.74 -18.10 12.01
C ILE A 133 -9.53 -19.19 11.28
N LYS A 134 -10.67 -18.83 10.70
CA LYS A 134 -11.52 -19.75 9.96
C LYS A 134 -11.27 -19.70 8.47
N ALA A 135 -11.46 -20.83 7.82
CA ALA A 135 -11.38 -20.94 6.37
C ALA A 135 -12.32 -19.93 5.69
N GLY A 136 -11.80 -19.16 4.73
CA GLY A 136 -12.58 -18.15 4.00
C GLY A 136 -12.90 -16.87 4.75
N GLU A 137 -12.51 -16.74 6.03
CA GLU A 137 -12.70 -15.51 6.79
C GLU A 137 -11.48 -14.58 6.69
N ASP A 138 -11.77 -13.27 6.72
CA ASP A 138 -10.73 -12.23 6.77
C ASP A 138 -10.11 -12.16 8.16
N TYR A 139 -8.80 -12.44 8.26
CA TYR A 139 -8.04 -12.36 9.51
C TYR A 139 -7.44 -10.97 9.82
N PHE A 140 -7.42 -10.06 8.85
CA PHE A 140 -6.84 -8.73 9.06
C PHE A 140 -7.46 -7.94 10.22
N PRO A 141 -8.78 -8.03 10.50
CA PRO A 141 -9.38 -7.39 11.67
C PRO A 141 -8.71 -7.80 13.00
N LEU A 142 -8.15 -9.00 13.09
CA LEU A 142 -7.49 -9.52 14.29
C LEU A 142 -6.14 -8.82 14.59
N ILE A 143 -5.53 -8.20 13.58
CA ILE A 143 -4.22 -7.53 13.67
C ILE A 143 -4.26 -6.03 13.42
N ASN A 144 -5.33 -5.50 12.83
CA ASN A 144 -5.45 -4.08 12.52
C ASN A 144 -5.20 -3.19 13.74
N GLY A 145 -4.29 -2.24 13.59
CA GLY A 145 -3.91 -1.31 14.65
C GLY A 145 -2.94 -1.85 15.69
N LYS A 146 -2.49 -3.10 15.59
CA LYS A 146 -1.63 -3.76 16.60
C LYS A 146 -0.13 -3.70 16.31
N LEU A 147 0.31 -2.76 15.47
CA LEU A 147 1.70 -2.65 15.03
C LEU A 147 2.72 -2.54 16.18
N ARG A 148 2.35 -1.98 17.32
CA ARG A 148 3.24 -1.79 18.48
C ARG A 148 2.95 -2.71 19.65
N GLU A 149 1.94 -3.54 19.52
CA GLU A 149 1.47 -4.45 20.56
C GLU A 149 2.15 -5.81 20.43
N ASN A 150 2.23 -6.53 21.54
CA ASN A 150 2.57 -7.93 21.51
C ASN A 150 1.34 -8.72 21.06
N VAL A 151 1.51 -9.57 20.06
CA VAL A 151 0.46 -10.42 19.50
C VAL A 151 0.77 -11.87 19.81
N LEU A 152 -0.16 -12.54 20.48
CA LEU A 152 -0.08 -13.98 20.76
C LEU A 152 -0.53 -14.74 19.51
N CYS A 153 0.35 -15.58 18.97
CA CYS A 153 0.13 -16.42 17.81
C CYS A 153 0.14 -17.88 18.25
N SER A 154 -0.96 -18.61 18.02
CA SER A 154 -1.05 -20.05 18.31
C SER A 154 -0.80 -20.83 17.03
N PHE A 155 0.19 -21.72 17.06
CA PHE A 155 0.61 -22.52 15.93
C PHE A 155 0.30 -24.03 16.13
N PHE A 156 0.14 -24.71 15.00
CA PHE A 156 0.00 -26.16 14.92
C PHE A 156 0.94 -26.71 13.83
N ASP A 157 1.70 -27.74 14.16
CA ASP A 157 2.49 -28.48 13.19
C ASP A 157 1.77 -29.78 12.82
N PRO A 158 1.18 -29.87 11.61
CA PRO A 158 0.49 -31.09 11.18
C PRO A 158 1.40 -32.32 11.07
N ALA A 159 2.70 -32.11 10.86
CA ALA A 159 3.66 -33.23 10.73
C ALA A 159 3.95 -33.90 12.07
N THR A 160 3.90 -33.16 13.19
CA THR A 160 4.23 -33.68 14.52
C THR A 160 3.02 -33.74 15.46
N GLY A 161 1.90 -33.11 15.11
CA GLY A 161 0.73 -32.94 15.96
C GLY A 161 0.91 -31.94 17.11
N GLN A 162 2.04 -31.22 17.17
CA GLN A 162 2.35 -30.27 18.24
C GLN A 162 1.63 -28.95 18.06
N ARG A 163 1.19 -28.39 19.20
CA ARG A 163 0.69 -27.00 19.31
C ARG A 163 1.55 -26.22 20.27
N TRP A 164 1.77 -24.94 19.96
CA TRP A 164 2.49 -24.00 20.82
C TRP A 164 2.08 -22.56 20.56
N ASP A 165 2.42 -21.70 21.47
CA ASP A 165 2.18 -20.27 21.34
C ASP A 165 3.50 -19.51 21.24
N GLU A 166 3.52 -18.47 20.41
CA GLU A 166 4.60 -17.49 20.36
C GLU A 166 4.03 -16.09 20.44
N THR A 167 4.68 -15.22 21.22
CA THR A 167 4.32 -13.82 21.30
C THR A 167 5.31 -13.00 20.50
N VAL A 168 4.79 -12.16 19.60
CA VAL A 168 5.62 -11.42 18.65
C VAL A 168 5.12 -9.98 18.49
N LYS A 169 6.03 -9.06 18.18
CA LYS A 169 5.70 -7.74 17.66
C LYS A 169 5.68 -7.79 16.14
N LEU A 170 4.51 -7.48 15.57
CA LEU A 170 4.33 -7.45 14.13
C LEU A 170 5.09 -6.27 13.50
N ILE A 171 5.49 -6.41 12.24
CA ILE A 171 6.17 -5.38 11.45
C ILE A 171 5.19 -4.59 10.61
N ASN A 172 5.56 -3.37 10.21
CA ASN A 172 4.76 -2.59 9.28
C ASN A 172 4.87 -3.11 7.83
N SER A 173 3.95 -2.70 6.97
CA SER A 173 3.90 -3.10 5.56
C SER A 173 5.18 -2.73 4.80
N SER A 174 5.78 -1.57 5.07
CA SER A 174 7.05 -1.16 4.43
C SER A 174 8.19 -2.10 4.78
N LYS A 175 8.29 -2.53 6.03
CA LYS A 175 9.29 -3.52 6.44
C LYS A 175 9.03 -4.87 5.78
N GLN A 176 7.77 -5.32 5.73
CA GLN A 176 7.39 -6.54 5.02
C GLN A 176 7.82 -6.49 3.55
N SER A 177 7.51 -5.39 2.84
CA SER A 177 7.91 -5.19 1.44
C SER A 177 9.43 -5.22 1.27
N SER A 178 10.17 -4.60 2.19
CA SER A 178 11.64 -4.63 2.16
C SER A 178 12.22 -6.04 2.35
N LEU A 179 11.59 -6.88 3.19
CA LEU A 179 12.01 -8.28 3.36
C LEU A 179 11.72 -9.10 2.09
N ILE A 180 10.56 -8.90 1.47
CA ILE A 180 10.18 -9.55 0.21
C ILE A 180 11.13 -9.14 -0.91
N TYR A 181 11.47 -7.85 -1.02
CA TYR A 181 12.43 -7.36 -2.01
C TYR A 181 13.81 -8.00 -1.81
N ARG A 182 14.31 -8.03 -0.58
CA ARG A 182 15.60 -8.69 -0.26
C ARG A 182 15.57 -10.16 -0.63
N ARG A 183 14.49 -10.90 -0.31
CA ARG A 183 14.30 -12.29 -0.71
C ARG A 183 14.41 -12.44 -2.23
N TRP A 184 13.78 -11.54 -2.99
CA TRP A 184 13.85 -11.56 -4.45
C TRP A 184 15.28 -11.33 -4.95
N VAL A 185 16.01 -10.34 -4.41
CA VAL A 185 17.43 -10.10 -4.76
C VAL A 185 18.27 -11.35 -4.48
N GLU A 186 18.19 -11.88 -3.25
CA GLU A 186 18.94 -13.08 -2.86
C GLU A 186 18.60 -14.31 -3.73
N SER A 187 17.39 -14.41 -4.28
CA SER A 187 17.03 -15.47 -5.21
C SER A 187 17.67 -15.28 -6.58
N ARG A 188 17.74 -14.02 -7.07
CA ARG A 188 18.39 -13.72 -8.37
C ARG A 188 19.92 -13.91 -8.31
N GLU A 189 20.54 -13.54 -7.20
CA GLU A 189 21.97 -13.74 -6.98
C GLU A 189 22.39 -15.23 -7.04
N LYS A 190 21.49 -16.16 -6.72
CA LYS A 190 21.77 -17.59 -6.78
C LYS A 190 21.60 -18.19 -8.18
N GLU A 191 20.95 -17.47 -9.09
CA GLU A 191 20.72 -17.91 -10.48
C GLU A 191 21.87 -17.48 -11.43
N VAL A 192 22.76 -16.60 -10.97
CA VAL A 192 23.93 -16.10 -11.69
C VAL A 192 25.19 -16.86 -11.26
#